data_ed8d90426548e3fc637618296882b134
#
_entry.id   ed8d90426548e3fc637618296882b134
#
_cell.length_a   1.000
_cell.length_b   1.000
_cell.length_c   1.000
_cell.angle_alpha   90.00
_cell.angle_beta   90.00
_cell.angle_gamma   90.00
#
_symmetry.space_group_name_H-M   'P 1'
#
loop_
_entity.id
_entity.type
_entity.pdbx_description
1 polymer ?
#
loop_
_entity_poly.entity_id
_entity_poly.type
_entity_poly.pdbx_seq_one_letter_code
_entity_poly.pdbx_strand_id
1 'polypeptide(L)'
;KKVYVLCNSGQRGARAATALLADNGVDPNTIYTITGGAGDKTVQSAFVTVDGYKFVSGTDAIAAAKNGSAYIIDVRSSKAQTKTGTLKGSISQSLFDDNNKLDTAEAEALEKAFIKEIPSKITEDKPIYIICNSGARGAQKATLLLGKLGYNTSTKEDGKVYTIENGAKGLELLYAMSGTDGNAVDGKTAVAAVGKDDVAILDV
;
A
#
# COMPACT_ATOMS: atom_id res chain seq x y z
N LYS A 1 18.54 -6.94 29.89
CA LYS A 1 17.22 -6.48 29.36
C LYS A 1 16.65 -7.57 28.46
N LYS A 2 15.31 -7.77 28.48
CA LYS A 2 14.64 -8.67 27.55
C LYS A 2 14.58 -8.03 26.16
N VAL A 3 14.81 -8.84 25.10
CA VAL A 3 14.71 -8.43 23.71
C VAL A 3 13.57 -9.21 23.07
N TYR A 4 12.59 -8.52 22.50
CA TYR A 4 11.49 -9.16 21.78
C TYR A 4 11.69 -8.95 20.30
N VAL A 5 11.74 -10.03 19.53
CA VAL A 5 11.95 -10.02 18.09
C VAL A 5 10.63 -10.17 17.37
N LEU A 6 10.27 -9.17 16.57
CA LEU A 6 9.08 -9.15 15.74
C LEU A 6 9.47 -9.32 14.27
N CYS A 7 8.85 -10.26 13.58
CA CYS A 7 8.88 -10.37 12.12
C CYS A 7 7.47 -10.70 11.60
N ASN A 8 7.29 -10.80 10.28
CA ASN A 8 5.96 -10.97 9.70
C ASN A 8 5.17 -12.17 10.25
N SER A 9 5.83 -13.31 10.47
CA SER A 9 5.17 -14.56 10.87
C SER A 9 5.71 -15.15 12.18
N GLY A 10 6.67 -14.51 12.85
CA GLY A 10 7.34 -15.07 14.02
C GLY A 10 8.24 -16.28 13.72
N GLN A 11 8.68 -16.47 12.47
CA GLN A 11 9.46 -17.65 12.08
C GLN A 11 10.87 -17.31 11.55
N ARG A 12 11.07 -17.32 10.21
CA ARG A 12 12.42 -17.22 9.59
C ARG A 12 13.19 -15.96 9.97
N GLY A 13 12.54 -14.80 9.88
CA GLY A 13 13.17 -13.53 10.22
C GLY A 13 13.52 -13.44 11.71
N ALA A 14 12.65 -13.96 12.58
CA ALA A 14 12.92 -13.99 14.01
C ALA A 14 14.10 -14.92 14.34
N ARG A 15 14.19 -16.10 13.75
CA ARG A 15 15.33 -17.02 13.95
C ARG A 15 16.65 -16.38 13.52
N ALA A 16 16.67 -15.73 12.34
CA ALA A 16 17.87 -15.05 11.86
C ALA A 16 18.30 -13.91 12.79
N ALA A 17 17.35 -13.09 13.24
CA ALA A 17 17.65 -12.01 14.17
C ALA A 17 18.11 -12.53 15.54
N THR A 18 17.51 -13.60 16.06
CA THR A 18 17.92 -14.24 17.30
C THR A 18 19.34 -14.76 17.22
N ALA A 19 19.70 -15.45 16.12
CA ALA A 19 21.06 -15.94 15.91
C ALA A 19 22.06 -14.77 15.86
N LEU A 20 21.78 -13.73 15.06
CA LEU A 20 22.64 -12.55 14.96
C LEU A 20 22.83 -11.84 16.31
N LEU A 21 21.78 -11.70 17.12
CA LEU A 21 21.86 -11.09 18.43
C LEU A 21 22.73 -11.93 19.37
N ALA A 22 22.56 -13.25 19.38
CA ALA A 22 23.37 -14.16 20.18
C ALA A 22 24.85 -14.13 19.77
N ASP A 23 25.13 -14.15 18.47
CA ASP A 23 26.50 -14.07 17.91
C ASP A 23 27.18 -12.74 18.26
N ASN A 24 26.41 -11.70 18.53
CA ASN A 24 26.90 -10.40 18.98
C ASN A 24 26.81 -10.21 20.52
N GLY A 25 26.76 -11.29 21.28
CA GLY A 25 26.90 -11.28 22.74
C GLY A 25 25.64 -10.99 23.54
N VAL A 26 24.47 -11.00 22.91
CA VAL A 26 23.21 -10.93 23.66
C VAL A 26 22.89 -12.32 24.22
N ASP A 27 22.65 -12.40 25.54
CA ASP A 27 22.29 -13.66 26.20
C ASP A 27 21.03 -14.26 25.54
N PRO A 28 21.13 -15.46 24.93
CA PRO A 28 20.01 -16.12 24.24
C PRO A 28 18.76 -16.30 25.13
N ASN A 29 18.94 -16.46 26.45
CA ASN A 29 17.85 -16.61 27.39
C ASN A 29 17.03 -15.31 27.58
N THR A 30 17.53 -14.19 27.08
CA THR A 30 16.84 -12.90 27.14
C THR A 30 16.16 -12.53 25.82
N ILE A 31 16.30 -13.35 24.75
CA ILE A 31 15.75 -13.10 23.43
C ILE A 31 14.45 -13.90 23.26
N TYR A 32 13.37 -13.23 22.95
CA TYR A 32 12.03 -13.81 22.79
C TYR A 32 11.50 -13.52 21.39
N THR A 33 11.01 -14.54 20.70
CA THR A 33 10.28 -14.37 19.42
C THR A 33 8.81 -14.16 19.71
N ILE A 34 8.21 -13.15 19.08
CA ILE A 34 6.77 -12.92 19.17
C ILE A 34 6.07 -13.93 18.25
N THR A 35 5.30 -14.84 18.86
CA THR A 35 4.56 -15.90 18.18
C THR A 35 3.54 -15.28 17.21
N GLY A 36 3.45 -15.81 15.98
CA GLY A 36 2.61 -15.25 14.93
C GLY A 36 3.15 -13.96 14.30
N GLY A 37 4.12 -13.32 14.95
CA GLY A 37 4.73 -12.08 14.44
C GLY A 37 3.73 -10.96 14.22
N ALA A 38 3.97 -10.14 13.22
CA ALA A 38 3.08 -9.04 12.82
C ALA A 38 1.73 -9.52 12.26
N GLY A 39 1.58 -10.82 11.95
CA GLY A 39 0.32 -11.42 11.52
C GLY A 39 -0.62 -11.79 12.65
N ASP A 40 -0.15 -11.81 13.91
CA ASP A 40 -1.00 -12.08 15.06
C ASP A 40 -1.97 -10.92 15.32
N LYS A 41 -3.26 -11.25 15.53
CA LYS A 41 -4.32 -10.23 15.70
C LYS A 41 -4.11 -9.35 16.94
N THR A 42 -3.56 -9.91 18.02
CA THR A 42 -3.27 -9.15 19.25
C THR A 42 -2.13 -8.17 19.00
N VAL A 43 -1.09 -8.63 18.29
CA VAL A 43 0.03 -7.78 17.89
C VAL A 43 -0.45 -6.69 16.93
N GLN A 44 -1.29 -7.03 15.95
CA GLN A 44 -1.88 -6.05 15.02
C GLN A 44 -2.70 -4.97 15.73
N SER A 45 -3.50 -5.35 16.74
CA SER A 45 -4.28 -4.38 17.52
C SER A 45 -3.41 -3.45 18.38
N ALA A 46 -2.19 -3.90 18.74
CA ALA A 46 -1.21 -3.12 19.48
C ALA A 46 -0.28 -2.30 18.58
N PHE A 47 -0.25 -2.56 17.26
CA PHE A 47 0.36 -1.62 16.35
C PHE A 47 -0.46 -0.33 16.45
N VAL A 48 0.05 0.61 17.22
CA VAL A 48 -0.33 2.00 17.01
C VAL A 48 -0.13 2.23 15.54
N THR A 49 -1.20 2.55 14.82
CA THR A 49 -1.06 3.14 13.50
C THR A 49 0.03 4.17 13.64
N VAL A 50 1.18 3.90 13.03
CA VAL A 50 2.28 4.87 13.06
C VAL A 50 1.61 6.16 12.60
N ASP A 51 1.56 7.16 13.48
CA ASP A 51 1.08 8.49 13.09
C ASP A 51 1.80 8.83 11.79
N GLY A 52 1.14 8.73 10.67
CA GLY A 52 1.85 8.94 9.42
C GLY A 52 1.18 8.49 8.15
N TYR A 53 0.06 7.74 8.21
CA TYR A 53 -0.62 7.31 6.98
C TYR A 53 -2.12 7.52 7.08
N LYS A 54 -2.66 8.30 6.13
CA LYS A 54 -4.11 8.43 5.93
C LYS A 54 -4.53 7.44 4.84
N PHE A 55 -5.78 7.01 4.90
CA PHE A 55 -6.34 6.09 3.92
C PHE A 55 -7.53 6.73 3.21
N VAL A 56 -7.74 6.30 1.96
CA VAL A 56 -8.89 6.66 1.14
C VAL A 56 -9.42 5.38 0.49
N SER A 57 -10.74 5.28 0.35
CA SER A 57 -11.36 4.12 -0.30
C SER A 57 -11.02 4.05 -1.79
N GLY A 58 -11.05 2.84 -2.38
CA GLY A 58 -10.89 2.66 -3.82
C GLY A 58 -11.92 3.44 -4.62
N THR A 59 -13.18 3.47 -4.15
CA THR A 59 -14.28 4.19 -4.78
C THR A 59 -14.03 5.71 -4.82
N ASP A 60 -13.60 6.30 -3.70
CA ASP A 60 -13.31 7.73 -3.64
C ASP A 60 -12.10 8.09 -4.51
N ALA A 61 -11.08 7.22 -4.54
CA ALA A 61 -9.93 7.41 -5.39
C ALA A 61 -10.28 7.39 -6.89
N ILE A 62 -11.18 6.49 -7.31
CA ILE A 62 -11.69 6.42 -8.69
C ILE A 62 -12.50 7.68 -9.01
N ALA A 63 -13.37 8.13 -8.10
CA ALA A 63 -14.14 9.36 -8.29
C ALA A 63 -13.20 10.58 -8.43
N ALA A 64 -12.18 10.69 -7.56
CA ALA A 64 -11.19 11.75 -7.62
C ALA A 64 -10.36 11.74 -8.91
N ALA A 65 -10.00 10.55 -9.41
CA ALA A 65 -9.32 10.41 -10.70
C ALA A 65 -10.19 10.89 -11.88
N LYS A 66 -11.49 10.57 -11.85
CA LYS A 66 -12.44 10.96 -12.90
C LYS A 66 -12.67 12.47 -12.96
N ASN A 67 -12.77 13.13 -11.82
CA ASN A 67 -13.07 14.58 -11.72
C ASN A 67 -11.83 15.46 -11.54
N GLY A 68 -10.63 14.88 -11.45
CA GLY A 68 -9.37 15.61 -11.27
C GLY A 68 -9.20 16.30 -9.92
N SER A 69 -9.94 15.89 -8.88
CA SER A 69 -9.88 16.51 -7.55
C SER A 69 -8.69 16.05 -6.70
N ALA A 70 -7.95 15.03 -7.13
CA ALA A 70 -6.73 14.56 -6.51
C ALA A 70 -5.71 14.11 -7.56
N TYR A 71 -4.45 14.13 -7.21
CA TYR A 71 -3.41 13.41 -7.95
C TYR A 71 -3.40 11.96 -7.53
N ILE A 72 -3.34 11.07 -8.50
CA ILE A 72 -3.20 9.63 -8.25
C ILE A 72 -1.79 9.22 -8.69
N ILE A 73 -0.99 8.67 -7.78
CA ILE A 73 0.36 8.18 -8.11
C ILE A 73 0.37 6.65 -8.02
N ASP A 74 0.64 5.98 -9.12
CA ASP A 74 0.82 4.53 -9.14
C ASP A 74 2.30 4.17 -8.99
N VAL A 75 2.67 3.64 -7.82
CA VAL A 75 4.05 3.30 -7.47
C VAL A 75 4.38 1.81 -7.65
N ARG A 76 3.48 1.03 -8.22
CA ARG A 76 3.73 -0.38 -8.54
C ARG A 76 4.85 -0.51 -9.57
N SER A 77 5.46 -1.70 -9.67
CA SER A 77 6.44 -1.95 -10.74
C SER A 77 5.83 -1.73 -12.13
N SER A 78 6.66 -1.35 -13.10
CA SER A 78 6.22 -1.17 -14.49
C SER A 78 5.57 -2.44 -15.04
N LYS A 79 6.11 -3.61 -14.70
CA LYS A 79 5.54 -4.91 -15.06
C LYS A 79 4.14 -5.13 -14.48
N ALA A 80 3.90 -4.74 -13.22
CA ALA A 80 2.56 -4.84 -12.60
C ALA A 80 1.56 -3.89 -13.27
N GLN A 81 1.97 -2.66 -13.55
CA GLN A 81 1.16 -1.68 -14.26
C GLN A 81 0.78 -2.15 -15.67
N THR A 82 1.72 -2.70 -16.43
CA THR A 82 1.47 -3.26 -17.76
C THR A 82 0.51 -4.45 -17.70
N LYS A 83 0.66 -5.32 -16.68
CA LYS A 83 -0.15 -6.53 -16.56
C LYS A 83 -1.61 -6.26 -16.21
N THR A 84 -1.87 -5.32 -15.30
CA THR A 84 -3.22 -5.08 -14.75
C THR A 84 -3.82 -3.73 -15.14
N GLY A 85 -3.11 -2.95 -15.96
CA GLY A 85 -3.49 -1.59 -16.30
C GLY A 85 -3.16 -0.59 -15.17
N THR A 86 -3.47 0.67 -15.42
CA THR A 86 -3.36 1.79 -14.49
C THR A 86 -4.68 2.54 -14.43
N LEU A 87 -4.95 3.23 -13.34
CA LEU A 87 -6.13 4.08 -13.25
C LEU A 87 -5.98 5.27 -14.23
N LYS A 88 -6.99 5.52 -15.06
CA LYS A 88 -6.95 6.61 -16.03
C LYS A 88 -6.70 7.95 -15.31
N GLY A 89 -5.71 8.69 -15.80
CA GLY A 89 -5.28 9.96 -15.21
C GLY A 89 -4.27 9.82 -14.07
N SER A 90 -3.85 8.60 -13.72
CA SER A 90 -2.80 8.42 -12.73
C SER A 90 -1.41 8.74 -13.30
N ILE A 91 -0.54 9.19 -12.40
CA ILE A 91 0.89 9.37 -12.64
C ILE A 91 1.58 8.04 -12.40
N SER A 92 2.09 7.39 -13.44
CA SER A 92 2.91 6.18 -13.31
C SER A 92 4.31 6.57 -12.85
N GLN A 93 4.67 6.20 -11.61
CA GLN A 93 5.97 6.50 -11.02
C GLN A 93 6.41 5.34 -10.12
N SER A 94 6.93 4.30 -10.74
CA SER A 94 7.33 3.07 -10.04
C SER A 94 8.36 3.34 -8.93
N LEU A 95 8.20 2.61 -7.82
CA LEU A 95 9.20 2.51 -6.73
C LEU A 95 9.70 1.07 -6.58
N PHE A 96 9.00 0.10 -7.12
CA PHE A 96 9.38 -1.31 -7.12
C PHE A 96 10.11 -1.67 -8.40
N ASP A 97 11.13 -2.53 -8.28
CA ASP A 97 11.69 -3.23 -9.43
C ASP A 97 10.70 -4.25 -10.02
N ASP A 98 11.03 -4.84 -11.15
CA ASP A 98 10.16 -5.80 -11.83
C ASP A 98 9.95 -7.12 -11.06
N ASN A 99 10.74 -7.38 -10.03
CA ASN A 99 10.58 -8.48 -9.08
C ASN A 99 9.80 -8.07 -7.82
N ASN A 100 9.19 -6.87 -7.84
CA ASN A 100 8.39 -6.32 -6.73
C ASN A 100 9.19 -6.12 -5.43
N LYS A 101 10.45 -5.68 -5.54
CA LYS A 101 11.35 -5.34 -4.44
C LYS A 101 11.57 -3.84 -4.35
N LEU A 102 11.90 -3.36 -3.15
CA LEU A 102 12.17 -1.95 -2.82
C LEU A 102 13.62 -1.69 -2.39
N ASP A 103 14.44 -2.73 -2.32
CA ASP A 103 15.78 -2.76 -1.73
C ASP A 103 16.85 -3.23 -2.73
N THR A 104 16.63 -2.97 -4.01
CA THR A 104 17.56 -3.29 -5.09
C THR A 104 18.17 -2.01 -5.68
N ALA A 105 19.28 -2.11 -6.39
CA ALA A 105 19.88 -0.98 -7.10
C ALA A 105 18.91 -0.36 -8.13
N GLU A 106 18.06 -1.19 -8.76
CA GLU A 106 17.02 -0.72 -9.65
C GLU A 106 15.96 0.10 -8.89
N ALA A 107 15.49 -0.40 -7.74
CA ALA A 107 14.53 0.32 -6.89
C ALA A 107 15.12 1.63 -6.34
N GLU A 108 16.41 1.68 -6.02
CA GLU A 108 17.10 2.92 -5.63
C GLU A 108 17.13 3.94 -6.77
N ALA A 109 17.36 3.48 -8.01
CA ALA A 109 17.30 4.36 -9.18
C ALA A 109 15.89 4.92 -9.40
N LEU A 110 14.86 4.09 -9.22
CA LEU A 110 13.45 4.51 -9.28
C LEU A 110 13.09 5.51 -8.16
N GLU A 111 13.62 5.35 -6.94
CA GLU A 111 13.46 6.33 -5.86
C GLU A 111 14.07 7.69 -6.24
N LYS A 112 15.26 7.70 -6.81
CA LYS A 112 15.91 8.93 -7.30
C LYS A 112 15.10 9.60 -8.40
N ALA A 113 14.54 8.80 -9.33
CA ALA A 113 13.66 9.30 -10.37
C ALA A 113 12.36 9.88 -9.77
N PHE A 114 11.74 9.21 -8.80
CA PHE A 114 10.57 9.72 -8.08
C PHE A 114 10.83 11.10 -7.48
N ILE A 115 11.92 11.24 -6.71
CA ILE A 115 12.30 12.50 -6.08
C ILE A 115 12.51 13.62 -7.12
N LYS A 116 13.12 13.31 -8.25
CA LYS A 116 13.41 14.27 -9.31
C LYS A 116 12.17 14.69 -10.08
N GLU A 117 11.27 13.76 -10.38
CA GLU A 117 10.19 13.97 -11.36
C GLU A 117 8.86 14.40 -10.71
N ILE A 118 8.54 13.92 -9.51
CA ILE A 118 7.24 14.20 -8.88
C ILE A 118 6.97 15.71 -8.72
N PRO A 119 7.93 16.56 -8.32
CA PRO A 119 7.65 17.99 -8.17
C PRO A 119 7.17 18.68 -9.43
N SER A 120 7.57 18.21 -10.61
CA SER A 120 7.10 18.75 -11.89
C SER A 120 5.72 18.24 -12.33
N LYS A 121 5.27 17.12 -11.76
CA LYS A 121 4.00 16.46 -12.07
C LYS A 121 2.86 16.87 -11.13
N ILE A 122 3.20 17.35 -9.93
CA ILE A 122 2.25 17.80 -8.90
C ILE A 122 2.41 19.32 -8.75
N THR A 123 1.56 20.05 -9.44
CA THR A 123 1.68 21.53 -9.57
C THR A 123 0.60 22.29 -8.81
N GLU A 124 -0.43 21.61 -8.33
CA GLU A 124 -1.54 22.21 -7.60
C GLU A 124 -1.65 21.66 -6.19
N ASP A 125 -2.21 22.44 -5.28
CA ASP A 125 -2.43 22.04 -3.89
C ASP A 125 -3.68 21.17 -3.74
N LYS A 126 -3.61 19.94 -4.31
CA LYS A 126 -4.66 18.91 -4.24
C LYS A 126 -4.23 17.72 -3.39
N PRO A 127 -5.16 16.92 -2.87
CA PRO A 127 -4.83 15.63 -2.28
C PRO A 127 -4.04 14.73 -3.23
N ILE A 128 -3.15 13.90 -2.66
CA ILE A 128 -2.34 12.92 -3.37
C ILE A 128 -2.73 11.54 -2.87
N TYR A 129 -3.22 10.69 -3.76
CA TYR A 129 -3.61 9.32 -3.46
C TYR A 129 -2.62 8.35 -4.08
N ILE A 130 -2.15 7.38 -3.32
CA ILE A 130 -1.07 6.49 -3.73
C ILE A 130 -1.62 5.08 -3.97
N ILE A 131 -1.43 4.55 -5.18
CA ILE A 131 -1.67 3.15 -5.53
C ILE A 131 -0.37 2.37 -5.33
N CYS A 132 -0.41 1.32 -4.53
CA CYS A 132 0.59 0.26 -4.56
C CYS A 132 -0.12 -1.10 -4.63
N ASN A 133 0.60 -2.21 -4.58
CA ASN A 133 -0.02 -3.53 -4.76
C ASN A 133 -1.09 -3.86 -3.69
N SER A 134 -0.89 -3.46 -2.44
CA SER A 134 -1.74 -3.86 -1.29
C SER A 134 -2.07 -2.73 -0.32
N GLY A 135 -1.79 -1.47 -0.66
CA GLY A 135 -1.96 -0.35 0.26
C GLY A 135 -0.97 -0.36 1.44
N ALA A 136 0.22 -0.95 1.28
CA ALA A 136 1.21 -1.06 2.36
C ALA A 136 2.58 -0.49 1.95
N ARG A 137 3.62 -1.32 1.88
CA ARG A 137 5.03 -0.91 1.77
C ARG A 137 5.34 0.16 0.72
N GLY A 138 4.82 0.01 -0.50
CA GLY A 138 5.08 0.99 -1.56
C GLY A 138 4.42 2.34 -1.29
N ALA A 139 3.21 2.33 -0.75
CA ALA A 139 2.52 3.57 -0.37
C ALA A 139 3.23 4.26 0.80
N GLN A 140 3.69 3.50 1.80
CA GLN A 140 4.48 4.02 2.91
C GLN A 140 5.78 4.67 2.41
N LYS A 141 6.51 3.97 1.52
CA LYS A 141 7.73 4.51 0.91
C LYS A 141 7.44 5.82 0.15
N ALA A 142 6.40 5.84 -0.67
CA ALA A 142 6.01 7.04 -1.41
C ALA A 142 5.62 8.20 -0.47
N THR A 143 4.85 7.93 0.59
CA THR A 143 4.49 8.94 1.59
C THR A 143 5.73 9.56 2.25
N LEU A 144 6.72 8.74 2.64
CA LEU A 144 7.97 9.22 3.20
C LEU A 144 8.75 10.10 2.21
N LEU A 145 8.78 9.73 0.92
CA LEU A 145 9.45 10.51 -0.12
C LEU A 145 8.73 11.83 -0.38
N LEU A 146 7.40 11.82 -0.42
CA LEU A 146 6.58 13.03 -0.53
C LEU A 146 6.82 13.99 0.65
N GLY A 147 6.90 13.45 1.86
CA GLY A 147 7.26 14.25 3.05
C GLY A 147 8.64 14.89 2.94
N LYS A 148 9.65 14.17 2.43
CA LYS A 148 10.98 14.74 2.16
C LYS A 148 10.96 15.84 1.09
N LEU A 149 10.01 15.79 0.17
CA LEU A 149 9.79 16.82 -0.86
C LEU A 149 8.95 17.99 -0.36
N GLY A 150 8.51 17.98 0.90
CA GLY A 150 7.75 19.06 1.52
C GLY A 150 6.23 18.98 1.37
N TYR A 151 5.69 17.89 0.83
CA TYR A 151 4.24 17.68 0.80
C TYR A 151 3.71 17.37 2.21
N ASN A 152 2.49 17.85 2.52
CA ASN A 152 1.89 17.63 3.83
C ASN A 152 1.41 16.17 3.99
N THR A 153 2.23 15.36 4.65
CA THR A 153 1.96 13.95 4.98
C THR A 153 1.38 13.77 6.38
N SER A 154 0.93 14.82 7.04
CA SER A 154 0.31 14.77 8.36
C SER A 154 -0.89 13.81 8.36
N THR A 155 -1.08 13.07 9.45
CA THR A 155 -2.30 12.26 9.68
C THR A 155 -3.47 13.08 10.17
N LYS A 156 -3.23 14.34 10.55
CA LYS A 156 -4.27 15.27 10.95
C LYS A 156 -5.16 15.64 9.76
N GLU A 157 -6.21 16.38 10.03
CA GLU A 157 -7.24 16.74 9.05
C GLU A 157 -6.66 17.49 7.84
N ASP A 158 -5.65 18.32 8.05
CA ASP A 158 -4.95 19.11 7.03
C ASP A 158 -4.00 18.30 6.12
N GLY A 159 -3.65 17.07 6.51
CA GLY A 159 -2.76 16.21 5.71
C GLY A 159 -3.39 15.84 4.37
N LYS A 160 -2.57 15.85 3.30
CA LYS A 160 -3.03 15.72 1.91
C LYS A 160 -2.56 14.46 1.20
N VAL A 161 -1.76 13.62 1.85
CA VAL A 161 -1.26 12.37 1.25
C VAL A 161 -2.00 11.18 1.83
N TYR A 162 -2.58 10.35 0.97
CA TYR A 162 -3.41 9.21 1.34
C TYR A 162 -2.94 7.94 0.64
N THR A 163 -3.01 6.82 1.33
CA THR A 163 -2.87 5.49 0.75
C THR A 163 -4.25 4.98 0.33
N ILE A 164 -4.37 4.45 -0.89
CA ILE A 164 -5.60 3.79 -1.31
C ILE A 164 -5.69 2.43 -0.63
N GLU A 165 -6.79 2.20 0.09
CA GLU A 165 -7.07 0.95 0.82
C GLU A 165 -6.99 -0.26 -0.12
N ASN A 166 -6.36 -1.32 0.35
CA ASN A 166 -6.11 -2.54 -0.42
C ASN A 166 -5.29 -2.36 -1.71
N GLY A 167 -4.93 -1.12 -2.08
CA GLY A 167 -4.18 -0.81 -3.29
C GLY A 167 -4.80 -1.41 -4.54
N ALA A 168 -3.95 -1.85 -5.48
CA ALA A 168 -4.38 -2.46 -6.74
C ALA A 168 -5.09 -3.83 -6.60
N LYS A 169 -5.13 -4.40 -5.39
CA LYS A 169 -5.88 -5.64 -5.10
C LYS A 169 -7.32 -5.36 -4.69
N GLY A 170 -7.68 -4.12 -4.39
CA GLY A 170 -9.07 -3.73 -4.18
C GLY A 170 -9.88 -3.97 -5.45
N LEU A 171 -11.02 -4.64 -5.35
CA LEU A 171 -11.83 -5.03 -6.52
C LEU A 171 -12.24 -3.81 -7.35
N GLU A 172 -12.64 -2.73 -6.71
CA GLU A 172 -13.05 -1.49 -7.35
C GLU A 172 -11.94 -0.94 -8.24
N LEU A 173 -10.71 -0.88 -7.69
CA LEU A 173 -9.55 -0.41 -8.44
C LEU A 173 -9.16 -1.37 -9.56
N LEU A 174 -9.22 -2.68 -9.31
CA LEU A 174 -8.89 -3.69 -10.31
C LEU A 174 -9.76 -3.54 -11.56
N TYR A 175 -11.07 -3.39 -11.40
CA TYR A 175 -12.00 -3.15 -12.50
C TYR A 175 -11.71 -1.80 -13.20
N ALA A 176 -11.55 -0.73 -12.44
CA ALA A 176 -11.29 0.59 -13.00
C ALA A 176 -9.96 0.67 -13.78
N MET A 177 -8.94 -0.08 -13.37
CA MET A 177 -7.63 -0.16 -14.04
C MET A 177 -7.65 -1.04 -15.29
N SER A 178 -8.46 -2.10 -15.31
CA SER A 178 -8.56 -3.02 -16.46
C SER A 178 -9.33 -2.42 -17.64
N GLY A 179 -9.97 -1.26 -17.45
CA GLY A 179 -10.80 -0.62 -18.49
C GLY A 179 -12.11 -1.37 -18.75
N THR A 180 -12.47 -2.33 -17.91
CA THR A 180 -13.79 -2.97 -17.89
C THR A 180 -14.70 -2.12 -17.03
N ASP A 181 -15.82 -1.65 -17.60
CA ASP A 181 -16.89 -0.98 -16.85
C ASP A 181 -17.64 -1.98 -15.97
N GLY A 182 -16.96 -2.51 -14.96
CA GLY A 182 -17.53 -3.42 -13.98
C GLY A 182 -17.84 -2.71 -12.69
N ASN A 183 -19.03 -2.91 -12.16
CA ASN A 183 -19.40 -2.50 -10.82
C ASN A 183 -19.08 -3.63 -9.84
N ALA A 184 -18.26 -3.36 -8.82
CA ALA A 184 -18.06 -4.29 -7.72
C ALA A 184 -19.17 -4.10 -6.68
N VAL A 185 -19.69 -5.21 -6.16
CA VAL A 185 -20.61 -5.22 -5.01
C VAL A 185 -20.00 -6.11 -3.91
N ASP A 186 -20.23 -5.77 -2.66
CA ASP A 186 -19.81 -6.63 -1.55
C ASP A 186 -20.66 -7.91 -1.47
N GLY A 187 -20.13 -8.94 -0.80
CA GLY A 187 -20.81 -10.23 -0.68
C GLY A 187 -22.19 -10.12 0.00
N LYS A 188 -22.39 -9.21 0.93
CA LYS A 188 -23.66 -8.98 1.60
C LYS A 188 -24.72 -8.44 0.62
N THR A 189 -24.32 -7.48 -0.21
CA THR A 189 -25.16 -6.91 -1.28
C THR A 189 -25.51 -7.98 -2.32
N ALA A 190 -24.52 -8.80 -2.73
CA ALA A 190 -24.74 -9.89 -3.66
C ALA A 190 -25.72 -10.94 -3.10
N VAL A 191 -25.55 -11.37 -1.85
CA VAL A 191 -26.46 -12.33 -1.19
C VAL A 191 -27.87 -11.75 -1.06
N ALA A 192 -28.03 -10.47 -0.73
CA ALA A 192 -29.32 -9.81 -0.63
C ALA A 192 -30.04 -9.65 -2.00
N ALA A 193 -29.30 -9.82 -3.09
CA ALA A 193 -29.81 -9.75 -4.45
C ALA A 193 -30.27 -11.13 -4.99
N VAL A 194 -29.90 -12.23 -4.34
CA VAL A 194 -30.31 -13.58 -4.76
C VAL A 194 -31.83 -13.70 -4.77
N GLY A 195 -32.38 -14.19 -5.87
CA GLY A 195 -33.84 -14.41 -6.04
C GLY A 195 -34.62 -13.16 -6.41
N LYS A 196 -34.00 -12.02 -6.71
CA LYS A 196 -34.67 -10.88 -7.31
C LYS A 196 -34.79 -11.06 -8.82
N ASP A 197 -35.95 -10.68 -9.38
CA ASP A 197 -36.27 -10.91 -10.80
C ASP A 197 -35.38 -10.16 -11.78
N ASP A 198 -34.69 -9.10 -11.32
CA ASP A 198 -33.80 -8.24 -12.12
C ASP A 198 -32.31 -8.56 -11.92
N VAL A 199 -31.97 -9.63 -11.19
CA VAL A 199 -30.59 -10.02 -10.87
C VAL A 199 -30.31 -11.45 -11.29
N ALA A 200 -29.23 -11.63 -12.06
CA ALA A 200 -28.63 -12.92 -12.32
C ALA A 200 -27.25 -13.04 -11.65
N ILE A 201 -27.01 -14.13 -10.91
CA ILE A 201 -25.70 -14.45 -10.33
C ILE A 201 -25.10 -15.60 -11.15
N LEU A 202 -23.92 -15.35 -11.73
CA LEU A 202 -23.16 -16.32 -12.49
C LEU A 202 -21.96 -16.76 -11.66
N ASP A 203 -21.88 -18.05 -11.38
CA ASP A 203 -20.71 -18.70 -10.78
C ASP A 203 -19.81 -19.22 -11.91
N VAL A 204 -18.52 -18.79 -11.93
CA VAL A 204 -17.56 -19.06 -13.00
C VAL A 204 -16.27 -19.64 -12.47
#